data_cc07b9d73162686ee5b70fb1130f9d21
#
_entry.id   cc07b9d73162686ee5b70fb1130f9d21
#
_cell.length_a   1.000
_cell.length_b   1.000
_cell.length_c   1.000
_cell.angle_alpha   90.00
_cell.angle_beta   90.00
_cell.angle_gamma   90.00
#
_symmetry.space_group_name_H-M   'P 1'
#
loop_
_entity.id
_entity.type
_entity.pdbx_description
1 polymer ?
#
loop_
_entity_poly.entity_id
_entity_poly.type
_entity_poly.pdbx_seq_one_letter_code
_entity_poly.pdbx_strand_id
1 'polypeptide(L)'
;MKIFQKGFNYSQDGDGNRLVYHMQGCNLKCPWCANPEGMQCKGTIVSDPEWILESICPHGAISGTKVDRTICVGCKNHECITEHDTKGMYLSYQNYTVDEIVEEVLNNEMMFYDGGGVTFTGGEVTMQFEELLESLKKLKEHRITTAIETNETHI
;
A
#
# COMPACT_ATOMS: atom_id res chain seq x y z
N MET A 1 2.42 8.53 -2.74
CA MET A 1 2.60 7.07 -2.89
C MET A 1 1.44 6.33 -2.25
N LYS A 2 0.91 5.33 -2.93
CA LYS A 2 -0.13 4.43 -2.39
C LYS A 2 0.54 3.23 -1.75
N ILE A 3 0.33 3.04 -0.46
CA ILE A 3 0.97 1.97 0.34
C ILE A 3 -0.13 1.19 1.04
N PHE A 4 -0.17 -0.13 0.85
CA PHE A 4 -1.19 -0.98 1.45
C PHE A 4 -0.74 -1.63 2.75
N GLN A 5 0.57 -1.77 2.96
CA GLN A 5 1.15 -2.31 4.18
C GLN A 5 2.51 -1.69 4.43
N LYS A 6 2.88 -1.52 5.70
CA LYS A 6 4.24 -1.16 6.11
C LYS A 6 4.57 -1.76 7.47
N GLY A 7 5.83 -1.97 7.72
CA GLY A 7 6.30 -2.50 8.99
C GLY A 7 7.78 -2.83 8.98
N PHE A 8 8.32 -3.13 10.14
CA PHE A 8 9.70 -3.60 10.25
C PHE A 8 9.81 -5.08 9.94
N ASN A 9 10.86 -5.44 9.21
CA ASN A 9 11.20 -6.82 8.89
C ASN A 9 12.71 -7.02 9.01
N TYR A 10 13.12 -8.13 9.62
CA TYR A 10 14.54 -8.45 9.81
C TYR A 10 14.98 -9.53 8.82
N SER A 11 15.96 -9.18 7.98
CA SER A 11 16.64 -10.10 7.04
C SER A 11 15.76 -10.85 6.03
N GLN A 12 14.52 -10.38 5.75
CA GLN A 12 13.65 -10.98 4.72
C GLN A 12 13.64 -10.15 3.44
N ASP A 13 13.59 -8.82 3.58
CA ASP A 13 13.52 -7.89 2.45
C ASP A 13 14.83 -7.09 2.29
N GLY A 14 15.98 -7.76 2.54
CA GLY A 14 17.32 -7.22 2.51
C GLY A 14 18.07 -7.36 3.85
N ASP A 15 19.28 -6.85 3.91
CA ASP A 15 20.15 -6.98 5.08
C ASP A 15 19.63 -6.16 6.27
N GLY A 16 19.77 -6.73 7.47
CA GLY A 16 19.46 -6.09 8.73
C GLY A 16 17.98 -5.86 9.01
N ASN A 17 17.70 -4.92 9.91
CA ASN A 17 16.32 -4.52 10.23
C ASN A 17 15.87 -3.37 9.33
N ARG A 18 14.81 -3.59 8.56
CA ARG A 18 14.35 -2.68 7.52
C ARG A 18 12.91 -2.25 7.73
N LEU A 19 12.65 -0.97 7.49
CA LEU A 19 11.27 -0.50 7.33
C LEU A 19 10.81 -0.78 5.90
N VAL A 20 9.83 -1.65 5.77
CA VAL A 20 9.33 -2.15 4.48
C VAL A 20 8.03 -1.46 4.13
N TYR A 21 7.95 -0.89 2.94
CA TYR A 21 6.74 -0.27 2.37
C TYR A 21 6.23 -1.12 1.22
N HIS A 22 5.03 -1.69 1.37
CA HIS A 22 4.34 -2.45 0.33
C HIS A 22 3.46 -1.53 -0.51
N MET A 23 3.90 -1.27 -1.74
CA MET A 23 3.26 -0.33 -2.65
C MET A 23 2.08 -0.96 -3.40
N GLN A 24 1.01 -0.19 -3.55
CA GLN A 24 -0.21 -0.60 -4.24
C GLN A 24 -0.09 -0.49 -5.75
N GLY A 25 -0.55 -1.50 -6.46
CA GLY A 25 -0.58 -1.60 -7.92
C GLY A 25 0.49 -2.53 -8.48
N CYS A 26 0.09 -3.40 -9.38
CA CYS A 26 0.97 -4.31 -10.09
C CYS A 26 0.50 -4.48 -11.55
N ASN A 27 1.44 -4.58 -12.47
CA ASN A 27 1.18 -4.88 -13.88
C ASN A 27 1.01 -6.38 -14.15
N LEU A 28 1.34 -7.25 -13.19
CA LEU A 28 1.16 -8.69 -13.26
C LEU A 28 -0.04 -9.16 -12.42
N LYS A 29 -0.53 -10.36 -12.72
CA LYS A 29 -1.61 -11.05 -12.00
C LYS A 29 -1.19 -12.49 -11.70
N CYS A 30 -0.10 -12.64 -10.97
CA CYS A 30 0.45 -13.95 -10.65
C CYS A 30 -0.55 -14.76 -9.80
N PRO A 31 -0.92 -16.00 -10.20
CA PRO A 31 -1.86 -16.81 -9.40
C PRO A 31 -1.32 -17.23 -8.04
N TRP A 32 -0.01 -17.12 -7.84
CA TRP A 32 0.69 -17.42 -6.58
C TRP A 32 1.08 -16.16 -5.80
N CYS A 33 0.54 -14.98 -6.12
CA CYS A 33 0.92 -13.74 -5.44
C CYS A 33 0.63 -13.83 -3.94
N ALA A 34 1.64 -13.50 -3.12
CA ALA A 34 1.51 -13.47 -1.68
C ALA A 34 0.66 -12.28 -1.19
N ASN A 35 0.58 -11.20 -1.99
CA ASN A 35 -0.11 -9.96 -1.64
C ASN A 35 -1.15 -9.58 -2.72
N PRO A 36 -2.21 -10.38 -2.92
CA PRO A 36 -3.18 -10.14 -3.99
C PRO A 36 -3.95 -8.82 -3.82
N GLU A 37 -4.09 -8.30 -2.61
CA GLU A 37 -4.67 -6.99 -2.29
C GLU A 37 -3.87 -5.84 -2.88
N GLY A 38 -2.56 -6.01 -3.05
CA GLY A 38 -1.64 -5.04 -3.67
C GLY A 38 -1.73 -4.97 -5.19
N MET A 39 -2.39 -5.92 -5.88
CA MET A 39 -2.37 -5.98 -7.36
C MET A 39 -3.12 -4.82 -8.03
N GLN A 40 -4.28 -4.41 -7.50
CA GLN A 40 -5.14 -3.44 -8.16
C GLN A 40 -4.62 -2.02 -7.98
N CYS A 41 -4.28 -1.31 -9.07
CA CYS A 41 -3.79 0.08 -9.01
C CYS A 41 -4.79 1.06 -8.35
N LYS A 42 -6.09 0.76 -8.43
CA LYS A 42 -7.14 1.55 -7.77
C LYS A 42 -7.39 1.16 -6.31
N GLY A 43 -6.67 0.15 -5.82
CA GLY A 43 -6.95 -0.49 -4.55
C GLY A 43 -8.18 -1.40 -4.60
N THR A 44 -8.39 -2.08 -3.50
CA THR A 44 -9.53 -2.96 -3.25
C THR A 44 -10.32 -2.40 -2.08
N ILE A 45 -11.64 -2.46 -2.15
CA ILE A 45 -12.47 -2.08 -1.01
C ILE A 45 -12.33 -3.16 0.06
N VAL A 46 -11.89 -2.75 1.23
CA VAL A 46 -11.89 -3.56 2.45
C VAL A 46 -13.15 -3.23 3.25
N SER A 47 -13.75 -4.23 3.84
CA SER A 47 -14.94 -4.07 4.66
C SER A 47 -14.75 -4.72 6.02
N ASP A 48 -15.09 -3.99 7.06
CA ASP A 48 -15.15 -4.49 8.43
C ASP A 48 -16.62 -4.78 8.79
N PRO A 49 -17.00 -6.06 8.94
CA PRO A 49 -18.40 -6.44 9.18
C PRO A 49 -19.01 -5.82 10.44
N GLU A 50 -18.21 -5.48 11.43
CA GLU A 50 -18.71 -4.90 12.71
C GLU A 50 -19.13 -3.43 12.56
N TRP A 51 -18.61 -2.74 11.53
CA TRP A 51 -18.77 -1.29 11.35
C TRP A 51 -19.46 -0.90 10.05
N ILE A 52 -19.88 -1.87 9.22
CA ILE A 52 -20.58 -1.60 7.95
C ILE A 52 -21.98 -1.05 8.23
N LEU A 53 -22.32 0.02 7.51
CA LEU A 53 -23.67 0.56 7.44
C LEU A 53 -24.25 0.31 6.03
N GLU A 54 -25.38 -0.40 5.96
CA GLU A 54 -26.04 -0.74 4.68
C GLU A 54 -26.38 0.49 3.84
N SER A 55 -26.76 1.59 4.48
CA SER A 55 -27.21 2.83 3.83
C SER A 55 -26.11 3.61 3.10
N ILE A 56 -24.82 3.26 3.29
CA ILE A 56 -23.72 4.02 2.68
C ILE A 56 -23.43 3.65 1.22
N CYS A 57 -23.99 2.55 0.72
CA CYS A 57 -23.77 2.14 -0.66
C CYS A 57 -24.94 2.55 -1.57
N PRO A 58 -24.79 3.57 -2.43
CA PRO A 58 -25.86 3.99 -3.34
C PRO A 58 -26.19 2.95 -4.42
N HIS A 59 -25.30 1.97 -4.62
CA HIS A 59 -25.43 0.93 -5.64
C HIS A 59 -26.03 -0.38 -5.10
N GLY A 60 -26.41 -0.42 -3.83
CA GLY A 60 -27.02 -1.60 -3.21
C GLY A 60 -26.07 -2.81 -3.05
N ALA A 61 -24.76 -2.59 -3.00
CA ALA A 61 -23.80 -3.66 -2.82
C ALA A 61 -23.72 -4.18 -1.39
N ILE A 62 -24.33 -3.49 -0.41
CA ILE A 62 -24.27 -3.87 1.00
C ILE A 62 -25.64 -4.38 1.43
N SER A 63 -25.67 -5.56 2.05
CA SER A 63 -26.84 -6.15 2.68
C SER A 63 -26.47 -6.69 4.06
N GLY A 64 -26.93 -6.01 5.09
CA GLY A 64 -26.48 -6.25 6.48
C GLY A 64 -24.96 -6.07 6.60
N THR A 65 -24.26 -7.14 6.97
CA THR A 65 -22.77 -7.13 7.10
C THR A 65 -22.05 -7.69 5.86
N LYS A 66 -22.78 -8.02 4.79
CA LYS A 66 -22.21 -8.62 3.58
C LYS A 66 -22.08 -7.60 2.47
N VAL A 67 -20.96 -7.67 1.76
CA VAL A 67 -20.67 -6.84 0.59
C VAL A 67 -20.64 -7.69 -0.67
N ASP A 68 -21.51 -7.37 -1.64
CA ASP A 68 -21.47 -7.97 -2.98
C ASP A 68 -20.31 -7.35 -3.78
N ARG A 69 -19.21 -8.08 -3.86
CA ARG A 69 -17.99 -7.64 -4.56
C ARG A 69 -18.19 -7.52 -6.08
N THR A 70 -19.16 -8.20 -6.65
CA THR A 70 -19.42 -8.11 -8.11
C THR A 70 -19.94 -6.73 -8.50
N ILE A 71 -20.74 -6.10 -7.63
CA ILE A 71 -21.19 -4.72 -7.78
C ILE A 71 -20.03 -3.74 -7.53
N CYS A 72 -19.22 -3.98 -6.48
CA CYS A 72 -18.07 -3.12 -6.14
C CYS A 72 -17.04 -3.04 -7.26
N VAL A 73 -16.75 -4.13 -7.97
CA VAL A 73 -15.81 -4.15 -9.11
C VAL A 73 -16.21 -3.18 -10.22
N GLY A 74 -17.53 -2.97 -10.42
CA GLY A 74 -18.08 -2.03 -11.39
C GLY A 74 -18.15 -0.58 -10.90
N CYS A 75 -17.98 -0.33 -9.60
CA CYS A 75 -18.09 1.00 -9.01
C CYS A 75 -16.88 1.86 -9.40
N LYS A 76 -17.14 3.08 -9.90
CA LYS A 76 -16.09 3.99 -10.36
C LYS A 76 -15.61 4.96 -9.29
N ASN A 77 -16.48 5.39 -8.41
CA ASN A 77 -16.25 6.52 -7.52
C ASN A 77 -16.05 6.10 -6.06
N HIS A 78 -16.49 4.89 -5.69
CA HIS A 78 -16.44 4.38 -4.32
C HIS A 78 -17.07 5.36 -3.31
N GLU A 79 -18.28 5.86 -3.59
CA GLU A 79 -19.00 6.87 -2.79
C GLU A 79 -19.12 6.46 -1.31
N CYS A 80 -19.23 5.14 -1.06
CA CYS A 80 -19.25 4.60 0.31
C CYS A 80 -17.98 4.90 1.14
N ILE A 81 -16.88 5.31 0.48
CA ILE A 81 -15.62 5.70 1.14
C ILE A 81 -15.40 7.20 1.04
N THR A 82 -15.69 7.80 -0.13
CA THR A 82 -15.38 9.21 -0.41
C THR A 82 -16.38 10.19 0.21
N GLU A 83 -17.64 9.79 0.37
CA GLU A 83 -18.72 10.64 0.89
C GLU A 83 -19.05 10.35 2.35
N HIS A 84 -18.57 9.26 2.91
CA HIS A 84 -18.88 8.82 4.26
C HIS A 84 -17.59 8.50 5.02
N ASP A 85 -17.37 9.20 6.12
CA ASP A 85 -16.32 8.88 7.09
C ASP A 85 -16.76 7.67 7.92
N THR A 86 -16.77 6.49 7.27
CA THR A 86 -17.18 5.25 7.92
C THR A 86 -15.97 4.36 8.19
N LYS A 87 -15.84 3.92 9.42
CA LYS A 87 -14.80 2.96 9.82
C LYS A 87 -14.93 1.59 9.17
N GLY A 88 -16.12 1.26 8.66
CA GLY A 88 -16.45 -0.07 8.13
C GLY A 88 -16.05 -0.33 6.68
N MET A 89 -15.74 0.72 5.92
CA MET A 89 -15.37 0.61 4.49
C MET A 89 -14.17 1.50 4.20
N TYR A 90 -13.09 0.95 3.64
CA TYR A 90 -11.89 1.70 3.28
C TYR A 90 -11.18 1.06 2.09
N LEU A 91 -10.26 1.79 1.48
CA LEU A 91 -9.37 1.25 0.45
C LEU A 91 -8.24 0.44 1.09
N SER A 92 -7.76 -0.57 0.37
CA SER A 92 -6.63 -1.41 0.79
C SER A 92 -5.33 -0.63 1.00
N TYR A 93 -5.26 0.62 0.59
CA TYR A 93 -4.07 1.46 0.71
C TYR A 93 -4.37 2.79 1.39
N GLN A 94 -3.33 3.41 1.90
CA GLN A 94 -3.28 4.80 2.31
C GLN A 94 -2.36 5.58 1.37
N ASN A 95 -2.65 6.89 1.19
CA ASN A 95 -1.79 7.79 0.43
C ASN A 95 -0.76 8.42 1.36
N TYR A 96 0.49 8.40 0.93
CA TYR A 96 1.60 9.08 1.59
C TYR A 96 2.28 10.03 0.60
N THR A 97 2.65 11.18 1.04
CA THR A 97 3.60 12.04 0.34
C THR A 97 5.02 11.49 0.51
N VAL A 98 5.92 11.90 -0.37
CA VAL A 98 7.35 11.54 -0.24
C VAL A 98 7.92 12.08 1.07
N ASP A 99 7.53 13.30 1.46
CA ASP A 99 8.02 13.93 2.69
C ASP A 99 7.57 13.18 3.94
N GLU A 100 6.32 12.70 4.00
CA GLU A 100 5.82 11.88 5.11
C GLU A 100 6.61 10.56 5.24
N ILE A 101 6.96 9.93 4.11
CA ILE A 101 7.79 8.71 4.13
C ILE A 101 9.19 9.01 4.64
N VAL A 102 9.82 10.08 4.14
CA VAL A 102 11.17 10.47 4.57
C VAL A 102 11.18 10.83 6.06
N GLU A 103 10.20 11.59 6.53
CA GLU A 103 10.07 11.94 7.95
C GLU A 103 9.89 10.69 8.83
N GLU A 104 9.01 9.76 8.43
CA GLU A 104 8.82 8.51 9.16
C GLU A 104 10.11 7.70 9.23
N VAL A 105 10.84 7.59 8.13
CA VAL A 105 12.12 6.88 8.06
C VAL A 105 13.15 7.50 9.00
N LEU A 106 13.31 8.83 8.99
CA LEU A 106 14.25 9.53 9.84
C LEU A 106 13.91 9.41 11.33
N ASN A 107 12.62 9.46 11.66
CA ASN A 107 12.15 9.26 13.02
C ASN A 107 12.42 7.83 13.54
N ASN A 108 12.65 6.88 12.64
CA ASN A 108 12.93 5.48 12.97
C ASN A 108 14.38 5.04 12.67
N GLU A 109 15.30 5.98 12.39
CA GLU A 109 16.68 5.67 12.00
C GLU A 109 17.40 4.75 13.01
N MET A 110 17.15 4.92 14.30
CA MET A 110 17.73 4.08 15.36
C MET A 110 17.32 2.61 15.27
N MET A 111 16.27 2.29 14.50
CA MET A 111 15.83 0.91 14.30
C MET A 111 16.57 0.20 13.17
N PHE A 112 17.40 0.90 12.39
CA PHE A 112 18.13 0.34 11.25
C PHE A 112 19.50 -0.21 11.70
N TYR A 113 19.51 -1.37 12.32
CA TYR A 113 20.72 -2.06 12.75
C TYR A 113 21.09 -3.20 11.77
N ASP A 114 22.32 -3.71 11.87
CA ASP A 114 22.86 -4.79 11.02
C ASP A 114 22.83 -4.49 9.52
N GLY A 115 23.08 -3.23 9.13
CA GLY A 115 23.03 -2.82 7.72
C GLY A 115 21.62 -2.50 7.18
N GLY A 116 20.64 -2.43 8.08
CA GLY A 116 19.25 -2.16 7.77
C GLY A 116 18.99 -0.81 7.10
N GLY A 117 17.74 -0.51 6.86
CA GLY A 117 17.30 0.71 6.16
C GLY A 117 15.87 0.62 5.68
N VAL A 118 15.62 0.98 4.43
CA VAL A 118 14.28 0.98 3.83
C VAL A 118 14.21 0.04 2.65
N THR A 119 13.11 -0.72 2.54
CA THR A 119 12.79 -1.50 1.34
C THR A 119 11.43 -1.09 0.80
N PHE A 120 11.36 -0.85 -0.51
CA PHE A 120 10.12 -0.68 -1.24
C PHE A 120 9.81 -1.97 -2.00
N THR A 121 8.64 -2.52 -1.76
CA THR A 121 8.16 -3.80 -2.32
C THR A 121 6.64 -3.76 -2.54
N GLY A 122 5.99 -4.88 -2.63
CA GLY A 122 4.53 -5.03 -2.62
C GLY A 122 3.95 -5.48 -3.94
N GLY A 123 3.25 -4.60 -4.65
CA GLY A 123 2.83 -4.83 -6.03
C GLY A 123 4.02 -4.77 -6.97
N GLU A 124 4.05 -3.79 -7.87
CA GLU A 124 5.23 -3.45 -8.66
C GLU A 124 5.61 -2.00 -8.36
N VAL A 125 6.77 -1.82 -7.72
CA VAL A 125 7.20 -0.50 -7.21
C VAL A 125 7.40 0.53 -8.32
N THR A 126 7.79 0.09 -9.52
CA THR A 126 7.99 0.94 -10.70
C THR A 126 6.67 1.48 -11.28
N MET A 127 5.52 0.98 -10.85
CA MET A 127 4.21 1.55 -11.20
C MET A 127 3.98 2.94 -10.57
N GLN A 128 4.76 3.32 -9.55
CA GLN A 128 4.74 4.63 -8.91
C GLN A 128 6.17 5.24 -8.99
N PHE A 129 6.73 5.24 -10.19
CA PHE A 129 8.15 5.52 -10.45
C PHE A 129 8.61 6.89 -9.96
N GLU A 130 7.85 7.95 -10.22
CA GLU A 130 8.26 9.32 -9.91
C GLU A 130 8.42 9.52 -8.40
N GLU A 131 7.42 9.10 -7.63
CA GLU A 131 7.45 9.22 -6.17
C GLU A 131 8.49 8.28 -5.55
N LEU A 132 8.66 7.08 -6.12
CA LEU A 132 9.70 6.14 -5.69
C LEU A 132 11.09 6.76 -5.89
N LEU A 133 11.37 7.28 -7.08
CA LEU A 133 12.66 7.88 -7.42
C LEU A 133 12.98 9.07 -6.52
N GLU A 134 11.99 9.93 -6.26
CA GLU A 134 12.16 11.07 -5.36
C GLU A 134 12.44 10.61 -3.92
N SER A 135 11.72 9.60 -3.43
CA SER A 135 11.96 9.00 -2.11
C SER A 135 13.38 8.46 -1.98
N LEU A 136 13.83 7.68 -2.98
CA LEU A 136 15.18 7.11 -2.99
C LEU A 136 16.26 8.18 -2.99
N LYS A 137 16.08 9.30 -3.73
CA LYS A 137 17.02 10.42 -3.75
C LYS A 137 17.11 11.09 -2.38
N LYS A 138 15.97 11.44 -1.77
CA LYS A 138 15.94 12.09 -0.45
C LYS A 138 16.53 11.20 0.64
N LEU A 139 16.18 9.91 0.66
CA LEU A 139 16.75 8.96 1.62
C LEU A 139 18.27 8.80 1.47
N LYS A 140 18.77 8.81 0.23
CA LYS A 140 20.20 8.78 -0.03
C LYS A 140 20.94 10.02 0.50
N GLU A 141 20.35 11.22 0.41
CA GLU A 141 20.90 12.44 0.99
C GLU A 141 21.09 12.31 2.50
N HIS A 142 20.20 11.60 3.17
CA HIS A 142 20.27 11.27 4.61
C HIS A 142 21.11 10.02 4.90
N ARG A 143 21.78 9.42 3.93
CA ARG A 143 22.62 8.21 4.06
C ARG A 143 21.85 6.98 4.53
N ILE A 144 20.55 6.94 4.32
CA ILE A 144 19.73 5.75 4.59
C ILE A 144 19.96 4.73 3.47
N THR A 145 20.22 3.48 3.84
CA THR A 145 20.32 2.38 2.87
C THR A 145 18.94 2.05 2.31
N THR A 146 18.84 1.86 1.01
CA THR A 146 17.58 1.55 0.34
C THR A 146 17.68 0.29 -0.50
N ALA A 147 16.60 -0.48 -0.56
CA ALA A 147 16.43 -1.62 -1.46
C ALA A 147 15.08 -1.51 -2.18
N ILE A 148 14.97 -2.15 -3.32
CA ILE A 148 13.71 -2.32 -4.05
C ILE A 148 13.54 -3.78 -4.45
N GLU A 149 12.31 -4.26 -4.40
CA GLU A 149 11.91 -5.54 -4.98
C GLU A 149 11.00 -5.26 -6.16
N THR A 150 11.37 -5.73 -7.33
CA THR A 150 10.67 -5.49 -8.59
C THR A 150 10.57 -6.77 -9.42
N ASN A 151 9.51 -6.88 -10.20
CA ASN A 151 9.34 -7.96 -11.17
C ASN A 151 10.07 -7.69 -12.51
N GLU A 152 10.77 -6.57 -12.61
CA GLU A 152 11.63 -6.16 -13.75
C GLU A 152 10.91 -6.05 -15.11
N THR A 153 9.59 -6.00 -15.16
CA THR A 153 8.84 -5.98 -16.42
C THR A 153 8.53 -4.57 -16.95
N HIS A 154 8.93 -3.54 -16.21
CA HIS A 154 8.69 -2.12 -16.55
C HIS A 154 9.98 -1.31 -16.81
N ILE A 155 11.08 -2.00 -16.98
CA ILE A 155 12.38 -1.35 -17.28
C ILE A 155 12.53 -1.18 -18.78
#